data_c6542bc0f89cd97fa60426e0e9b3f764
#
_entry.id   c6542bc0f89cd97fa60426e0e9b3f764
#
_cell.length_a   1.000
_cell.length_b   1.000
_cell.length_c   1.000
_cell.angle_alpha   90.00
_cell.angle_beta   90.00
_cell.angle_gamma   90.00
#
_symmetry.space_group_name_H-M   'P 1'
#
loop_
_entity.id
_entity.type
_entity.pdbx_description
1 polymer ?
#
loop_
_entity_poly.entity_id
_entity_poly.type
_entity_poly.pdbx_seq_one_letter_code
_entity_poly.pdbx_strand_id
1 'polypeptide(L)'
;MENLTRSETTALMKELMDCFKTIYEIGRKLGFDNILEKAKAKEVIMGYVLGDKVFSKSTGEVKGADAINDETGDIREYKTTEITDEKALARFFDAALDGKLGKTVAGSMTYNNAYSRENVKPYEEFSHMHGVFYRGDLIAITDVSPEYVTGEYGLMKRITKSENGAVYKSTNGNSVSVHYENGGVRNGEGKIIYVNDIRE
;
A
#
# COMPACT_ATOMS: atom_id res chain seq x y z
N MET A 1 -9.06 28.07 -3.09
CA MET A 1 -8.41 28.11 -1.76
C MET A 1 -8.95 29.34 -1.06
N GLU A 2 -9.59 29.16 0.10
CA GLU A 2 -10.01 30.27 0.92
C GLU A 2 -8.77 31.02 1.41
N ASN A 3 -8.82 32.36 1.35
CA ASN A 3 -7.73 33.20 1.84
C ASN A 3 -7.86 33.29 3.37
N LEU A 4 -7.16 32.39 4.07
CA LEU A 4 -7.09 32.41 5.52
C LEU A 4 -6.39 33.67 6.03
N THR A 5 -6.91 34.27 7.08
CA THR A 5 -6.23 35.34 7.81
C THR A 5 -5.01 34.77 8.56
N ARG A 6 -4.09 35.66 8.94
CA ARG A 6 -2.91 35.25 9.74
C ARG A 6 -3.32 34.58 11.07
N SER A 7 -4.39 35.04 11.70
CA SER A 7 -4.90 34.44 12.95
C SER A 7 -5.43 33.03 12.74
N GLU A 8 -6.23 32.82 11.69
CA GLU A 8 -6.76 31.50 11.33
C GLU A 8 -5.64 30.52 10.96
N THR A 9 -4.65 30.99 10.18
CA THR A 9 -3.47 30.16 9.84
C THR A 9 -2.72 29.74 11.11
N THR A 10 -2.52 30.66 12.07
CA THR A 10 -1.81 30.36 13.33
C THR A 10 -2.60 29.35 14.17
N ALA A 11 -3.92 29.47 14.23
CA ALA A 11 -4.77 28.54 14.96
C ALA A 11 -4.70 27.11 14.35
N LEU A 12 -4.83 27.00 13.02
CA LEU A 12 -4.70 25.73 12.30
C LEU A 12 -3.32 25.09 12.45
N MET A 13 -2.25 25.89 12.45
CA MET A 13 -0.90 25.36 12.67
C MET A 13 -0.72 24.81 14.08
N LYS A 14 -1.31 25.44 15.09
CA LYS A 14 -1.30 24.93 16.47
C LYS A 14 -2.06 23.60 16.56
N GLU A 15 -3.25 23.53 15.98
CA GLU A 15 -4.04 22.30 15.92
C GLU A 15 -3.28 21.16 15.22
N LEU A 16 -2.65 21.44 14.08
CA LEU A 16 -1.81 20.48 13.38
C LEU A 16 -0.66 19.96 14.28
N MET A 17 0.02 20.85 15.00
CA MET A 17 1.10 20.43 15.93
C MET A 17 0.58 19.52 17.05
N ASP A 18 -0.62 19.79 17.58
CA ASP A 18 -1.23 18.96 18.62
C ASP A 18 -1.67 17.60 18.07
N CYS A 19 -2.19 17.53 16.84
CA CYS A 19 -2.44 16.27 16.12
C CYS A 19 -1.17 15.43 15.95
N PHE A 20 -0.06 16.05 15.55
CA PHE A 20 1.22 15.33 15.43
C PHE A 20 1.68 14.72 16.76
N LYS A 21 1.59 15.46 17.87
CA LYS A 21 1.93 14.92 19.21
C LYS A 21 1.06 13.71 19.56
N THR A 22 -0.24 13.84 19.33
CA THR A 22 -1.22 12.76 19.59
C THR A 22 -0.88 11.51 18.79
N ILE A 23 -0.54 11.65 17.50
CA ILE A 23 -0.15 10.53 16.65
C ILE A 23 1.11 9.83 17.21
N TYR A 24 2.13 10.60 17.63
CA TYR A 24 3.34 10.02 18.23
C TYR A 24 3.06 9.29 19.55
N GLU A 25 2.20 9.84 20.40
CA GLU A 25 1.80 9.20 21.67
C GLU A 25 1.06 7.88 21.44
N ILE A 26 0.14 7.86 20.47
CA ILE A 26 -0.56 6.63 20.06
C ILE A 26 0.46 5.62 19.51
N GLY A 27 1.36 6.04 18.63
CA GLY A 27 2.40 5.19 18.07
C GLY A 27 3.24 4.51 19.15
N ARG A 28 3.69 5.26 20.16
CA ARG A 28 4.45 4.70 21.28
C ARG A 28 3.65 3.68 22.11
N LYS A 29 2.36 3.94 22.34
CA LYS A 29 1.47 2.99 23.05
C LYS A 29 1.30 1.69 22.27
N LEU A 30 1.37 1.74 20.93
CA LEU A 30 1.34 0.59 20.03
C LEU A 30 2.72 -0.06 19.82
N GLY A 31 3.78 0.47 20.46
CA GLY A 31 5.13 -0.09 20.36
C GLY A 31 5.96 0.38 19.17
N PHE A 32 5.58 1.48 18.52
CA PHE A 32 6.32 2.04 17.39
C PHE A 32 7.12 3.28 17.82
N ASP A 33 8.41 3.32 17.50
CA ASP A 33 9.26 4.48 17.77
C ASP A 33 8.89 5.68 16.89
N ASN A 34 8.50 5.43 15.64
CA ASN A 34 8.08 6.44 14.69
C ASN A 34 6.94 5.94 13.78
N ILE A 35 5.70 6.14 14.19
CA ILE A 35 4.51 5.75 13.42
C ILE A 35 4.35 6.56 12.12
N LEU A 36 4.96 7.74 12.04
CA LEU A 36 4.92 8.59 10.84
C LEU A 36 6.00 8.23 9.82
N GLU A 37 6.89 7.29 10.14
CA GLU A 37 7.92 6.88 9.20
C GLU A 37 7.30 6.22 7.96
N LYS A 38 7.49 6.85 6.78
CA LYS A 38 7.01 6.38 5.48
C LYS A 38 5.52 5.99 5.51
N ALA A 39 5.24 4.71 5.25
CA ALA A 39 3.87 4.17 5.21
C ALA A 39 3.39 3.58 6.55
N LYS A 40 4.17 3.67 7.64
CA LYS A 40 3.93 2.89 8.87
C LYS A 40 2.51 3.06 9.46
N ALA A 41 1.98 4.27 9.49
CA ALA A 41 0.59 4.49 9.96
C ALA A 41 -0.43 3.73 9.10
N LYS A 42 -0.25 3.72 7.77
CA LYS A 42 -1.13 2.99 6.85
C LYS A 42 -0.99 1.47 7.02
N GLU A 43 0.22 0.97 7.22
CA GLU A 43 0.48 -0.45 7.50
C GLU A 43 -0.21 -0.88 8.80
N VAL A 44 -0.16 -0.06 9.86
CA VAL A 44 -0.85 -0.34 11.14
C VAL A 44 -2.36 -0.39 10.96
N ILE A 45 -2.95 0.54 10.18
CA ILE A 45 -4.39 0.53 9.88
C ILE A 45 -4.76 -0.75 9.11
N MET A 46 -3.98 -1.13 8.09
CA MET A 46 -4.21 -2.37 7.35
C MET A 46 -4.10 -3.60 8.26
N GLY A 47 -3.05 -3.66 9.08
CA GLY A 47 -2.86 -4.75 10.04
C GLY A 47 -4.02 -4.90 11.01
N TYR A 48 -4.53 -3.79 11.55
CA TYR A 48 -5.71 -3.81 12.40
C TYR A 48 -6.95 -4.41 11.70
N VAL A 49 -7.21 -3.99 10.46
CA VAL A 49 -8.35 -4.49 9.67
C VAL A 49 -8.21 -5.97 9.34
N LEU A 50 -6.97 -6.44 9.09
CA LEU A 50 -6.67 -7.83 8.70
C LEU A 50 -6.44 -8.76 9.90
N GLY A 51 -6.41 -8.23 11.13
CA GLY A 51 -6.06 -9.01 12.32
C GLY A 51 -4.59 -9.43 12.37
N ASP A 52 -3.70 -8.63 11.75
CA ASP A 52 -2.28 -8.93 11.66
C ASP A 52 -1.46 -8.18 12.71
N LYS A 53 -0.37 -8.80 13.15
CA LYS A 53 0.67 -8.15 13.95
C LYS A 53 1.68 -7.47 13.04
N VAL A 54 1.63 -6.14 13.01
CA VAL A 54 2.57 -5.33 12.22
C VAL A 54 3.91 -5.26 12.92
N PHE A 55 4.99 -5.53 12.17
CA PHE A 55 6.34 -5.46 12.71
C PHE A 55 6.77 -4.01 12.96
N SER A 56 7.32 -3.75 14.14
CA SER A 56 8.13 -2.57 14.34
C SER A 56 9.52 -2.82 13.75
N LYS A 57 10.20 -1.80 13.20
CA LYS A 57 11.56 -1.97 12.66
C LYS A 57 12.58 -2.49 13.69
N SER A 58 12.32 -2.31 14.96
CA SER A 58 13.17 -2.76 16.06
C SER A 58 13.12 -4.27 16.27
N THR A 59 12.09 -4.96 15.81
CA THR A 59 11.95 -6.41 16.04
C THR A 59 12.55 -7.28 14.94
N GLY A 60 12.68 -6.80 13.71
CA GLY A 60 13.43 -7.43 12.63
C GLY A 60 13.19 -8.92 12.37
N GLU A 61 12.01 -9.45 12.76
CA GLU A 61 11.77 -10.89 12.82
C GLU A 61 11.80 -11.56 11.45
N VAL A 62 11.35 -10.85 10.41
CA VAL A 62 11.44 -11.35 9.02
C VAL A 62 11.90 -10.23 8.11
N LYS A 63 13.08 -10.41 7.48
CA LYS A 63 13.66 -9.39 6.60
C LYS A 63 12.77 -9.14 5.37
N GLY A 64 12.30 -7.90 5.24
CA GLY A 64 11.53 -7.46 4.07
C GLY A 64 10.02 -7.63 4.20
N ALA A 65 9.52 -8.14 5.33
CA ALA A 65 8.09 -8.23 5.61
C ALA A 65 7.61 -7.10 6.53
N ASP A 66 6.32 -6.78 6.43
CA ASP A 66 5.68 -5.71 7.22
C ASP A 66 4.83 -6.25 8.37
N ALA A 67 4.28 -7.47 8.24
CA ALA A 67 3.40 -8.07 9.24
C ALA A 67 3.39 -9.60 9.20
N ILE A 68 2.81 -10.19 10.25
CA ILE A 68 2.46 -11.62 10.32
C ILE A 68 1.00 -11.75 10.79
N ASN A 69 0.27 -12.67 10.18
CA ASN A 69 -1.01 -13.09 10.71
C ASN A 69 -0.78 -14.15 11.79
N ASP A 70 -1.12 -13.83 13.05
CA ASP A 70 -0.84 -14.71 14.19
C ASP A 70 -1.69 -16.00 14.16
N GLU A 71 -2.82 -16.05 13.44
CA GLU A 71 -3.69 -17.20 13.33
C GLU A 71 -3.21 -18.20 12.28
N THR A 72 -2.77 -17.71 11.10
CA THR A 72 -2.36 -18.55 9.97
C THR A 72 -0.86 -18.71 9.85
N GLY A 73 -0.07 -17.81 10.44
CA GLY A 73 1.38 -17.74 10.28
C GLY A 73 1.82 -17.08 8.97
N ASP A 74 0.89 -16.55 8.18
CA ASP A 74 1.21 -15.91 6.91
C ASP A 74 2.05 -14.66 7.11
N ILE A 75 3.17 -14.61 6.43
CA ILE A 75 4.04 -13.43 6.36
C ILE A 75 3.51 -12.50 5.28
N ARG A 76 3.34 -11.22 5.62
CA ARG A 76 2.70 -10.25 4.74
C ARG A 76 3.58 -9.04 4.43
N GLU A 77 3.58 -8.67 3.16
CA GLU A 77 4.18 -7.45 2.63
C GLU A 77 3.05 -6.47 2.29
N TYR A 78 3.07 -5.28 2.88
CA TYR A 78 2.07 -4.24 2.66
C TYR A 78 2.58 -3.21 1.68
N LYS A 79 1.74 -2.86 0.72
CA LYS A 79 1.96 -1.74 -0.18
C LYS A 79 0.75 -0.85 -0.18
N THR A 80 0.96 0.45 -0.14
CA THR A 80 -0.13 1.42 -0.04
C THR A 80 -0.09 2.43 -1.17
N THR A 81 -1.26 2.83 -1.61
CA THR A 81 -1.47 3.89 -2.60
C THR A 81 -2.45 4.91 -2.06
N GLU A 82 -2.17 6.19 -2.28
CA GLU A 82 -3.08 7.28 -1.97
C GLU A 82 -3.77 7.75 -3.25
N ILE A 83 -5.10 7.74 -3.26
CA ILE A 83 -5.91 8.44 -4.25
C ILE A 83 -6.03 9.90 -3.80
N THR A 84 -5.68 10.85 -4.67
CA THR A 84 -5.53 12.25 -4.29
C THR A 84 -6.72 13.13 -4.65
N ASP A 85 -7.59 12.68 -5.56
CA ASP A 85 -8.73 13.47 -6.03
C ASP A 85 -10.02 12.64 -6.17
N GLU A 86 -11.16 13.32 -6.13
CA GLU A 86 -12.50 12.70 -6.17
C GLU A 86 -12.79 11.98 -7.49
N LYS A 87 -12.24 12.45 -8.62
CA LYS A 87 -12.46 11.79 -9.92
C LYS A 87 -11.73 10.44 -9.96
N ALA A 88 -10.51 10.39 -9.40
CA ALA A 88 -9.76 9.14 -9.30
C ALA A 88 -10.45 8.17 -8.34
N LEU A 89 -11.01 8.67 -7.23
CA LEU A 89 -11.80 7.87 -6.30
C LEU A 89 -13.06 7.29 -6.97
N ALA A 90 -13.83 8.14 -7.67
CA ALA A 90 -15.01 7.68 -8.39
C ALA A 90 -14.67 6.61 -9.45
N ARG A 91 -13.60 6.82 -10.23
CA ARG A 91 -13.12 5.82 -11.19
C ARG A 91 -12.71 4.51 -10.53
N PHE A 92 -12.09 4.57 -9.35
CA PHE A 92 -11.74 3.37 -8.60
C PHE A 92 -12.99 2.59 -8.23
N PHE A 93 -14.00 3.23 -7.63
CA PHE A 93 -15.25 2.56 -7.26
C PHE A 93 -16.01 2.04 -8.48
N ASP A 94 -16.12 2.83 -9.55
CA ASP A 94 -16.78 2.41 -10.77
C ASP A 94 -16.15 1.16 -11.39
N ALA A 95 -14.82 1.02 -11.34
CA ALA A 95 -14.12 -0.13 -11.86
C ALA A 95 -14.09 -1.31 -10.87
N ALA A 96 -13.78 -1.04 -9.60
CA ALA A 96 -13.50 -2.06 -8.59
C ALA A 96 -14.77 -2.68 -7.99
N LEU A 97 -15.88 -1.93 -7.91
CA LEU A 97 -17.12 -2.40 -7.28
C LEU A 97 -18.30 -2.47 -8.25
N ASP A 98 -18.52 -1.42 -9.02
CA ASP A 98 -19.74 -1.27 -9.80
C ASP A 98 -19.66 -1.91 -11.19
N GLY A 99 -18.46 -2.19 -11.68
CA GLY A 99 -18.24 -2.72 -13.02
C GLY A 99 -18.66 -1.78 -14.16
N LYS A 100 -18.84 -0.48 -13.85
CA LYS A 100 -19.32 0.53 -14.80
C LYS A 100 -18.23 1.10 -15.68
N LEU A 101 -16.99 1.09 -15.21
CA LEU A 101 -15.83 1.58 -15.91
C LEU A 101 -14.98 0.39 -16.35
N GLY A 102 -14.35 0.53 -17.51
CA GLY A 102 -13.31 -0.43 -17.91
C GLY A 102 -12.15 -0.47 -16.92
N LYS A 103 -10.97 -0.71 -17.42
CA LYS A 103 -9.77 -0.86 -16.59
C LYS A 103 -9.32 0.44 -15.91
N THR A 104 -9.06 0.41 -14.61
CA THR A 104 -8.35 1.47 -13.87
C THR A 104 -7.22 0.91 -13.02
N VAL A 105 -6.32 1.78 -12.57
CA VAL A 105 -5.22 1.47 -11.64
C VAL A 105 -5.29 2.48 -10.51
N ALA A 106 -5.40 1.99 -9.26
CA ALA A 106 -5.35 2.86 -8.09
C ALA A 106 -3.93 3.39 -7.80
N GLY A 107 -2.91 2.67 -8.28
CA GLY A 107 -1.49 2.97 -8.13
C GLY A 107 -0.63 1.75 -8.35
N SER A 108 0.62 1.82 -7.91
CA SER A 108 1.57 0.72 -8.07
C SER A 108 2.23 0.35 -6.76
N MET A 109 2.34 -0.93 -6.51
CA MET A 109 3.14 -1.49 -5.41
C MET A 109 4.62 -1.38 -5.77
N THR A 110 5.43 -0.69 -4.98
CA THR A 110 6.87 -0.50 -5.25
C THR A 110 7.71 -1.35 -4.31
N TYR A 111 8.63 -2.11 -4.86
CA TYR A 111 9.56 -3.00 -4.17
C TYR A 111 10.99 -2.47 -4.34
N ASN A 112 11.46 -1.73 -3.36
CA ASN A 112 12.69 -0.94 -3.44
C ASN A 112 13.96 -1.76 -3.66
N ASN A 113 13.98 -3.03 -3.25
CA ASN A 113 15.16 -3.90 -3.32
C ASN A 113 15.05 -5.02 -4.36
N ALA A 114 14.01 -5.04 -5.18
CA ALA A 114 13.75 -6.11 -6.15
C ALA A 114 14.49 -5.86 -7.48
N TYR A 115 15.84 -5.90 -7.46
CA TYR A 115 16.68 -5.63 -8.63
C TYR A 115 17.27 -6.89 -9.27
N SER A 116 17.22 -8.02 -8.58
CA SER A 116 17.75 -9.30 -9.04
C SER A 116 16.81 -10.45 -8.67
N ARG A 117 17.00 -11.62 -9.29
CA ARG A 117 16.24 -12.84 -8.95
C ARG A 117 16.37 -13.19 -7.46
N GLU A 118 17.57 -13.06 -6.91
CA GLU A 118 17.83 -13.31 -5.49
C GLU A 118 17.04 -12.36 -4.58
N ASN A 119 16.92 -11.09 -4.99
CA ASN A 119 16.16 -10.10 -4.21
C ASN A 119 14.65 -10.27 -4.35
N VAL A 120 14.14 -10.92 -5.40
CA VAL A 120 12.71 -11.21 -5.57
C VAL A 120 12.30 -12.48 -4.83
N LYS A 121 13.20 -13.46 -4.70
CA LYS A 121 12.89 -14.76 -4.10
C LYS A 121 12.19 -14.72 -2.73
N PRO A 122 12.55 -13.86 -1.76
CA PRO A 122 11.81 -13.76 -0.49
C PRO A 122 10.34 -13.37 -0.67
N TYR A 123 10.03 -12.57 -1.69
CA TYR A 123 8.68 -12.13 -1.98
C TYR A 123 7.78 -13.25 -2.56
N GLU A 124 8.33 -14.35 -3.05
CA GLU A 124 7.57 -15.51 -3.52
C GLU A 124 6.84 -16.23 -2.37
N GLU A 125 7.32 -16.06 -1.15
CA GLU A 125 6.79 -16.70 0.07
C GLU A 125 5.84 -15.78 0.85
N PHE A 126 5.70 -14.49 0.45
CA PHE A 126 4.89 -13.52 1.16
C PHE A 126 3.50 -13.37 0.52
N SER A 127 2.49 -13.15 1.37
CA SER A 127 1.21 -12.63 0.92
C SER A 127 1.33 -11.12 0.68
N HIS A 128 0.90 -10.64 -0.48
CA HIS A 128 1.03 -9.23 -0.88
C HIS A 128 -0.28 -8.48 -0.73
N MET A 129 -0.34 -7.55 0.22
CA MET A 129 -1.53 -6.76 0.48
C MET A 129 -1.38 -5.35 -0.08
N HIS A 130 -2.27 -4.97 -1.00
CA HIS A 130 -2.32 -3.62 -1.56
C HIS A 130 -3.46 -2.82 -0.95
N GLY A 131 -3.12 -1.86 -0.10
CA GLY A 131 -4.07 -0.92 0.52
C GLY A 131 -4.27 0.33 -0.32
N VAL A 132 -5.51 0.68 -0.60
CA VAL A 132 -5.90 1.93 -1.27
C VAL A 132 -6.46 2.88 -0.23
N PHE A 133 -5.91 4.09 -0.17
CA PHE A 133 -6.28 5.14 0.77
C PHE A 133 -6.79 6.39 0.04
N TYR A 134 -7.67 7.13 0.70
CA TYR A 134 -8.14 8.43 0.27
C TYR A 134 -8.32 9.34 1.48
N ARG A 135 -7.61 10.48 1.54
CA ARG A 135 -7.66 11.46 2.64
C ARG A 135 -7.52 10.84 4.05
N GLY A 136 -6.71 9.78 4.17
CA GLY A 136 -6.47 9.08 5.43
C GLY A 136 -7.37 7.86 5.65
N ASP A 137 -8.49 7.74 4.96
CA ASP A 137 -9.37 6.58 5.04
C ASP A 137 -8.84 5.42 4.21
N LEU A 138 -8.86 4.22 4.79
CA LEU A 138 -8.62 2.99 4.06
C LEU A 138 -9.88 2.62 3.27
N ILE A 139 -9.76 2.62 1.93
CA ILE A 139 -10.87 2.41 0.99
C ILE A 139 -11.00 0.93 0.62
N ALA A 140 -9.88 0.27 0.36
CA ALA A 140 -9.88 -1.15 -0.01
C ALA A 140 -8.56 -1.81 0.35
N ILE A 141 -8.61 -3.14 0.55
CA ILE A 141 -7.43 -3.99 0.58
C ILE A 141 -7.62 -5.08 -0.48
N THR A 142 -6.59 -5.25 -1.30
CA THR A 142 -6.49 -6.32 -2.28
C THR A 142 -5.41 -7.29 -1.85
N ASP A 143 -5.76 -8.58 -1.74
CA ASP A 143 -4.80 -9.67 -1.68
C ASP A 143 -4.33 -9.94 -3.11
N VAL A 144 -3.06 -9.63 -3.38
CA VAL A 144 -2.46 -9.70 -4.72
C VAL A 144 -1.66 -11.00 -4.81
N SER A 145 -1.93 -11.78 -5.88
CA SER A 145 -1.28 -13.07 -6.08
C SER A 145 0.25 -12.95 -6.07
N PRO A 146 0.96 -13.75 -5.24
CA PRO A 146 2.43 -13.78 -5.24
C PRO A 146 3.01 -14.09 -6.61
N GLU A 147 2.39 -14.99 -7.39
CA GLU A 147 2.81 -15.34 -8.75
C GLU A 147 2.69 -14.16 -9.71
N TYR A 148 1.66 -13.32 -9.54
CA TYR A 148 1.54 -12.09 -10.31
C TYR A 148 2.61 -11.07 -9.94
N VAL A 149 2.85 -10.88 -8.63
CA VAL A 149 3.87 -9.93 -8.14
C VAL A 149 5.26 -10.33 -8.58
N THR A 150 5.66 -11.58 -8.37
CA THR A 150 7.04 -12.05 -8.58
C THR A 150 7.29 -12.58 -9.98
N GLY A 151 6.25 -12.91 -10.74
CA GLY A 151 6.32 -13.54 -12.04
C GLY A 151 6.73 -12.61 -13.19
N GLU A 152 6.62 -13.15 -14.41
CA GLU A 152 7.04 -12.50 -15.67
C GLU A 152 6.26 -11.21 -15.98
N TYR A 153 5.06 -11.06 -15.48
CA TYR A 153 4.23 -9.85 -15.63
C TYR A 153 4.50 -8.81 -14.53
N GLY A 154 5.08 -9.21 -13.42
CA GLY A 154 5.42 -8.41 -12.26
C GLY A 154 6.90 -8.01 -12.20
N LEU A 155 7.54 -8.32 -11.08
CA LEU A 155 8.92 -7.92 -10.80
C LEU A 155 9.92 -8.52 -11.78
N MET A 156 9.73 -9.78 -12.20
CA MET A 156 10.64 -10.47 -13.13
C MET A 156 10.66 -9.87 -14.52
N LYS A 157 9.62 -9.18 -14.96
CA LYS A 157 9.55 -8.53 -16.28
C LYS A 157 10.73 -7.57 -16.55
N ARG A 158 11.12 -6.81 -15.52
CA ARG A 158 12.21 -5.83 -15.63
C ARG A 158 13.58 -6.48 -15.45
N ILE A 159 13.67 -7.47 -14.59
CA ILE A 159 14.90 -8.23 -14.33
C ILE A 159 15.32 -8.96 -15.61
N THR A 160 14.43 -9.71 -16.24
CA THR A 160 14.69 -10.41 -17.50
C THR A 160 15.10 -9.46 -18.63
N LYS A 161 14.50 -8.28 -18.71
CA LYS A 161 14.92 -7.26 -19.69
C LYS A 161 16.31 -6.72 -19.42
N SER A 162 16.69 -6.54 -18.15
CA SER A 162 18.04 -6.11 -17.76
C SER A 162 19.09 -7.17 -18.07
N GLU A 163 18.83 -8.43 -17.80
CA GLU A 163 19.70 -9.58 -18.11
C GLU A 163 19.93 -9.71 -19.64
N ASN A 164 18.97 -9.35 -20.46
CA ASN A 164 19.07 -9.34 -21.93
C ASN A 164 19.72 -8.07 -22.50
N GLY A 165 20.43 -7.28 -21.69
CA GLY A 165 21.20 -6.12 -22.13
C GLY A 165 20.38 -4.83 -22.32
N ALA A 166 19.08 -4.82 -22.04
CA ALA A 166 18.29 -3.60 -21.98
C ALA A 166 18.57 -2.90 -20.64
N VAL A 167 19.35 -1.81 -20.65
CA VAL A 167 19.72 -1.06 -19.46
C VAL A 167 18.48 -0.33 -18.91
N TYR A 168 17.76 -0.95 -17.98
CA TYR A 168 16.76 -0.31 -17.17
C TYR A 168 17.38 0.20 -15.87
N LYS A 169 17.86 1.42 -15.89
CA LYS A 169 18.16 2.14 -14.64
C LYS A 169 16.84 2.65 -14.05
N SER A 170 16.17 1.83 -13.25
CA SER A 170 15.11 2.32 -12.38
C SER A 170 15.78 2.89 -11.13
N THR A 171 15.72 4.20 -10.95
CA THR A 171 16.17 4.87 -9.72
C THR A 171 15.21 4.66 -8.56
N ASN A 172 14.00 4.12 -8.79
CA ASN A 172 12.89 4.07 -7.84
C ASN A 172 12.37 2.66 -7.54
N GLY A 173 13.19 1.61 -7.70
CA GLY A 173 12.76 0.23 -7.49
C GLY A 173 11.88 -0.33 -8.63
N ASN A 174 11.44 -1.57 -8.48
CA ASN A 174 10.49 -2.21 -9.37
C ASN A 174 9.07 -2.06 -8.86
N SER A 175 8.11 -1.81 -9.74
CA SER A 175 6.70 -1.62 -9.37
C SER A 175 5.79 -2.58 -10.12
N VAL A 176 4.75 -3.04 -9.44
CA VAL A 176 3.68 -3.87 -9.97
C VAL A 176 2.36 -3.12 -9.82
N SER A 177 1.60 -2.99 -10.91
CA SER A 177 0.30 -2.32 -10.89
C SER A 177 -0.81 -3.33 -10.73
N VAL A 178 -1.77 -3.06 -9.85
CA VAL A 178 -3.01 -3.83 -9.72
C VAL A 178 -4.09 -3.17 -10.55
N HIS A 179 -4.79 -3.94 -11.38
CA HIS A 179 -5.81 -3.45 -12.29
C HIS A 179 -7.19 -3.82 -11.78
N TYR A 180 -8.02 -2.80 -11.61
CA TYR A 180 -9.43 -2.95 -11.22
C TYR A 180 -10.29 -2.82 -12.46
N GLU A 181 -11.18 -3.78 -12.67
CA GLU A 181 -12.10 -3.84 -13.82
C GLU A 181 -13.27 -4.77 -13.52
N ASN A 182 -14.43 -4.49 -14.14
CA ASN A 182 -15.61 -5.36 -14.08
C ASN A 182 -16.14 -5.69 -12.68
N GLY A 183 -15.99 -4.77 -11.72
CA GLY A 183 -16.44 -4.97 -10.35
C GLY A 183 -15.48 -5.81 -9.49
N GLY A 184 -14.19 -5.83 -9.81
CA GLY A 184 -13.19 -6.58 -9.08
C GLY A 184 -11.76 -6.25 -9.48
N VAL A 185 -10.87 -7.19 -9.25
CA VAL A 185 -9.49 -7.17 -9.73
C VAL A 185 -9.39 -8.02 -10.99
N ARG A 186 -8.53 -7.61 -11.91
CA ARG A 186 -8.26 -8.39 -13.13
C ARG A 186 -7.92 -9.83 -12.78
N ASN A 187 -8.49 -10.75 -13.58
CA ASN A 187 -8.25 -12.19 -13.38
C ASN A 187 -6.75 -12.53 -13.35
N GLY A 188 -6.34 -13.29 -12.33
CA GLY A 188 -4.96 -13.68 -12.08
C GLY A 188 -4.10 -12.66 -11.33
N GLU A 189 -4.59 -11.42 -11.10
CA GLU A 189 -3.83 -10.41 -10.34
C GLU A 189 -4.10 -10.48 -8.83
N GLY A 190 -5.29 -10.92 -8.40
CA GLY A 190 -5.64 -11.01 -6.99
C GLY A 190 -7.14 -10.92 -6.72
N LYS A 191 -7.47 -10.57 -5.47
CA LYS A 191 -8.85 -10.48 -4.97
C LYS A 191 -9.00 -9.32 -3.99
N ILE A 192 -10.06 -8.51 -4.12
CA ILE A 192 -10.43 -7.53 -3.09
C ILE A 192 -10.96 -8.30 -1.87
N ILE A 193 -10.36 -8.06 -0.70
CA ILE A 193 -10.72 -8.72 0.56
C ILE A 193 -11.33 -7.78 1.60
N TYR A 194 -11.21 -6.47 1.37
CA TYR A 194 -11.82 -5.43 2.21
C TYR A 194 -12.25 -4.26 1.35
N VAL A 195 -13.40 -3.69 1.65
CA VAL A 195 -13.92 -2.45 1.05
C VAL A 195 -14.58 -1.59 2.12
N ASN A 196 -14.26 -0.32 2.10
CA ASN A 196 -14.96 0.74 2.81
C ASN A 196 -15.50 1.72 1.74
N ASP A 197 -16.77 1.54 1.38
CA ASP A 197 -17.43 2.42 0.40
C ASP A 197 -17.86 3.71 1.11
N ILE A 198 -17.12 4.78 0.86
CA ILE A 198 -17.34 6.10 1.46
C ILE A 198 -18.18 7.02 0.58
N ARG A 199 -18.79 6.50 -0.46
CA ARG A 199 -19.72 7.27 -1.30
C ARG A 199 -21.05 7.47 -0.55
N GLU A 200 -21.37 8.69 -0.21
CA GLU A 200 -22.69 9.11 0.24
C GLU A 200 -23.55 9.63 -0.94
#